data_9924d63f1383b4f85d6caa261faa8ea6
#
_entry.id   9924d63f1383b4f85d6caa261faa8ea6
#
_cell.length_a   1.000
_cell.length_b   1.000
_cell.length_c   1.000
_cell.angle_alpha   90.00
_cell.angle_beta   90.00
_cell.angle_gamma   90.00
#
_symmetry.space_group_name_H-M   'P 1'
#
loop_
_entity.id
_entity.type
_entity.pdbx_description
1 polymer ?
#
loop_
_entity_poly.entity_id
_entity_poly.type
_entity_poly.pdbx_seq_one_letter_code
_entity_poly.pdbx_strand_id
1 'polypeptide(L)'
;LDIRVAGGYGVTTKMPTIDYLFPQSHYDDIIQLNYYDINNPAEYSRVNLRTYINDATNYNIQPARNYKWEVRLGMEYKGNSLSVTYFSEKMTDGFRYSSTYAPYEYKKYDASAIDANSLTGPPDLGTLPYTEEKVLRGYTYAANGSRIDKQGVEFQLSTARWKLLRTALTITGAWFKSTYSNSQMLFSTVSDVVDNVSVSDRYVGLYDTNDGRVNEQFNTNFMLDTQVPRWGLIFTTTVQCMWYVKTKRLWQNGVPAKYLDAEDGVLHDYTESSANDAYLRYLVKTYNDDVYRTQRVPLALYVNLKATKTIGRYMKLAVFVNRIIDHLPDYTSNGLIVRRSSTPYFGMELNVRL
;
A
#
# COMPACT_ATOMS: atom_id res chain seq x y z
N LEU A 1 -9.79 37.05 26.22
CA LEU A 1 -9.91 36.09 25.12
C LEU A 1 -8.94 36.52 24.02
N ASP A 2 -7.97 35.68 23.72
CA ASP A 2 -7.06 35.84 22.58
C ASP A 2 -7.51 34.86 21.49
N ILE A 3 -7.74 35.36 20.27
CA ILE A 3 -8.12 34.57 19.12
C ILE A 3 -7.08 34.80 18.03
N ARG A 4 -6.52 33.71 17.49
CA ARG A 4 -5.53 33.75 16.42
C ARG A 4 -5.99 32.90 15.28
N VAL A 5 -5.94 33.46 14.07
CA VAL A 5 -6.19 32.73 12.83
C VAL A 5 -4.91 32.76 12.00
N ALA A 6 -4.50 31.60 11.53
CA ALA A 6 -3.34 31.46 10.65
C ALA A 6 -3.70 30.57 9.48
N GLY A 7 -3.12 30.84 8.33
CA GLY A 7 -3.25 30.02 7.13
C GLY A 7 -1.89 29.80 6.49
N GLY A 8 -1.72 28.66 5.86
CA GLY A 8 -0.49 28.31 5.17
C GLY A 8 -0.79 27.59 3.85
N TYR A 9 0.05 27.84 2.87
CA TYR A 9 0.12 27.07 1.63
C TYR A 9 1.58 26.69 1.37
N GLY A 10 1.81 25.46 1.02
CA GLY A 10 3.14 24.95 0.73
C GLY A 10 3.14 23.94 -0.39
N VAL A 11 4.25 23.89 -1.11
CA VAL A 11 4.54 22.87 -2.10
C VAL A 11 5.81 22.16 -1.68
N THR A 12 5.70 20.85 -1.50
CA THR A 12 6.87 20.01 -1.22
C THR A 12 7.18 19.15 -2.44
N THR A 13 8.45 19.05 -2.78
CA THR A 13 8.91 18.25 -3.90
C THR A 13 9.71 17.06 -3.37
N LYS A 14 9.36 15.87 -3.81
CA LYS A 14 10.09 14.63 -3.54
C LYS A 14 10.83 14.20 -4.81
N MET A 15 12.14 14.09 -4.73
CA MET A 15 12.96 13.58 -5.83
C MET A 15 12.82 12.06 -5.92
N PRO A 16 12.92 11.46 -7.12
CA PRO A 16 13.05 10.03 -7.28
C PRO A 16 14.24 9.49 -6.48
N THR A 17 14.09 8.32 -5.90
CA THR A 17 15.21 7.61 -5.25
C THR A 17 16.16 7.04 -6.31
N ILE A 18 17.35 6.64 -5.89
CA ILE A 18 18.36 6.06 -6.79
C ILE A 18 17.84 4.81 -7.49
N ASP A 19 17.04 3.99 -6.79
CA ASP A 19 16.44 2.77 -7.35
C ASP A 19 15.37 3.06 -8.42
N TYR A 20 14.77 4.25 -8.40
CA TYR A 20 13.84 4.69 -9.45
C TYR A 20 14.56 5.26 -10.67
N LEU A 21 15.74 5.85 -10.46
CA LEU A 21 16.55 6.43 -11.54
C LEU A 21 17.42 5.39 -12.24
N PHE A 22 17.90 4.41 -11.48
CA PHE A 22 18.82 3.38 -11.96
C PHE A 22 18.34 1.99 -11.52
N PRO A 23 17.20 1.51 -12.05
CA PRO A 23 16.74 0.17 -11.77
C PRO A 23 17.68 -0.86 -12.38
N GLN A 24 17.65 -2.07 -11.84
CA GLN A 24 18.32 -3.20 -12.48
C GLN A 24 17.60 -3.60 -13.76
N SER A 25 18.36 -4.06 -14.76
CA SER A 25 17.77 -4.65 -15.97
C SER A 25 16.91 -5.86 -15.61
N HIS A 26 15.82 -6.03 -16.32
CA HIS A 26 14.93 -7.18 -16.18
C HIS A 26 15.28 -8.23 -17.22
N TYR A 27 15.41 -9.49 -16.80
CA TYR A 27 15.74 -10.63 -17.65
C TYR A 27 14.53 -11.52 -17.76
N ASP A 28 14.10 -11.81 -19.00
CA ASP A 28 13.04 -12.75 -19.34
C ASP A 28 13.64 -13.98 -20.02
N ASP A 29 13.63 -15.11 -19.33
CA ASP A 29 14.09 -16.39 -19.87
C ASP A 29 12.90 -17.17 -20.43
N ILE A 30 12.86 -17.32 -21.75
CA ILE A 30 11.81 -18.08 -22.45
C ILE A 30 12.35 -19.45 -22.84
N ILE A 31 11.66 -20.50 -22.39
CA ILE A 31 12.05 -21.87 -22.66
C ILE A 31 11.76 -22.20 -24.13
N GLN A 32 12.82 -22.48 -24.88
CA GLN A 32 12.75 -22.92 -26.28
C GLN A 32 12.67 -24.45 -26.40
N LEU A 33 13.37 -25.18 -25.55
CA LEU A 33 13.33 -26.61 -25.41
C LEU A 33 13.46 -26.98 -23.92
N ASN A 34 12.63 -27.92 -23.48
CA ASN A 34 12.79 -28.58 -22.18
C ASN A 34 12.63 -30.10 -22.43
N TYR A 35 13.76 -30.79 -22.55
CA TYR A 35 13.83 -32.22 -22.73
C TYR A 35 14.53 -32.88 -21.55
N TYR A 36 13.87 -33.85 -20.96
CA TYR A 36 14.41 -34.66 -19.87
C TYR A 36 14.50 -36.10 -20.32
N ASP A 37 15.73 -36.65 -20.37
CA ASP A 37 15.95 -38.07 -20.66
C ASP A 37 15.88 -38.87 -19.35
N ILE A 38 14.97 -39.87 -19.32
CA ILE A 38 14.71 -40.67 -18.11
C ILE A 38 15.83 -41.70 -17.83
N ASN A 39 16.52 -42.13 -18.89
CA ASN A 39 17.55 -43.21 -18.80
C ASN A 39 18.92 -42.60 -18.46
N ASN A 40 19.25 -41.44 -19.02
CA ASN A 40 20.53 -40.80 -18.82
C ASN A 40 20.39 -39.27 -18.63
N PRO A 41 19.74 -38.82 -17.55
CA PRO A 41 19.35 -37.42 -17.39
C PRO A 41 20.54 -36.47 -17.33
N ALA A 42 21.68 -36.91 -16.80
CA ALA A 42 22.86 -36.05 -16.65
C ALA A 42 23.56 -35.73 -17.97
N GLU A 43 23.48 -36.63 -18.96
CA GLU A 43 24.21 -36.50 -20.23
C GLU A 43 23.29 -36.09 -21.39
N TYR A 44 22.01 -36.53 -21.38
CA TYR A 44 21.13 -36.42 -22.53
C TYR A 44 19.99 -35.41 -22.34
N SER A 45 19.73 -34.96 -21.13
CA SER A 45 18.74 -33.89 -20.91
C SER A 45 19.23 -32.54 -21.42
N ARG A 46 18.32 -31.70 -21.91
CA ARG A 46 18.63 -30.37 -22.39
C ARG A 46 17.51 -29.38 -22.09
N VAL A 47 17.88 -28.25 -21.43
CA VAL A 47 17.04 -27.05 -21.37
C VAL A 47 17.71 -25.97 -22.20
N ASN A 48 16.98 -25.41 -23.15
CA ASN A 48 17.45 -24.28 -23.96
C ASN A 48 16.56 -23.07 -23.70
N LEU A 49 17.17 -21.93 -23.43
CA LEU A 49 16.50 -20.68 -23.10
C LEU A 49 16.84 -19.59 -24.12
N ARG A 50 15.88 -18.73 -24.39
CA ARG A 50 16.09 -17.45 -25.04
C ARG A 50 15.90 -16.36 -23.99
N THR A 51 16.97 -15.66 -23.63
CA THR A 51 16.94 -14.56 -22.70
C THR A 51 16.74 -13.23 -23.42
N TYR A 52 15.77 -12.44 -22.96
CA TYR A 52 15.58 -11.05 -23.34
C TYR A 52 15.96 -10.16 -22.17
N ILE A 53 16.62 -9.05 -22.46
CA ILE A 53 17.09 -8.08 -21.47
C ILE A 53 16.36 -6.77 -21.69
N ASN A 54 15.63 -6.33 -20.68
CA ASN A 54 14.82 -5.11 -20.72
C ASN A 54 15.47 -4.04 -19.85
N ASP A 55 15.58 -2.84 -20.38
CA ASP A 55 15.90 -1.66 -19.59
C ASP A 55 14.63 -1.15 -18.91
N ALA A 56 14.56 -1.28 -17.57
CA ALA A 56 13.44 -0.82 -16.76
C ALA A 56 13.56 0.68 -16.40
N THR A 57 14.51 1.41 -16.97
CA THR A 57 14.73 2.83 -16.68
C THR A 57 13.63 3.69 -17.30
N ASN A 58 12.99 4.51 -16.48
CA ASN A 58 12.10 5.56 -16.96
C ASN A 58 12.82 6.89 -17.08
N TYR A 59 13.28 7.23 -18.27
CA TYR A 59 13.98 8.48 -18.56
C TYR A 59 13.09 9.73 -18.43
N ASN A 60 11.78 9.57 -18.31
CA ASN A 60 10.80 10.65 -18.21
C ASN A 60 10.25 10.82 -16.78
N ILE A 61 10.84 10.17 -15.78
CA ILE A 61 10.38 10.28 -14.41
C ILE A 61 10.60 11.70 -13.87
N GLN A 62 9.56 12.29 -13.30
CA GLN A 62 9.55 13.66 -12.79
C GLN A 62 9.52 13.65 -11.26
N PRO A 63 10.05 14.70 -10.60
CA PRO A 63 9.87 14.85 -9.16
C PRO A 63 8.39 14.93 -8.78
N ALA A 64 7.99 14.18 -7.76
CA ALA A 64 6.62 14.22 -7.26
C ALA A 64 6.39 15.51 -6.45
N ARG A 65 5.26 16.17 -6.67
CA ARG A 65 4.89 17.40 -5.98
C ARG A 65 3.65 17.18 -5.13
N ASN A 66 3.73 17.64 -3.89
CA ASN A 66 2.62 17.63 -2.95
C ASN A 66 2.24 19.07 -2.60
N TYR A 67 1.00 19.42 -2.86
CA TYR A 67 0.39 20.72 -2.57
C TYR A 67 -0.40 20.61 -1.29
N LYS A 68 -0.04 21.41 -0.27
CA LYS A 68 -0.72 21.46 1.01
C LYS A 68 -1.21 22.86 1.31
N TRP A 69 -2.43 22.97 1.81
CA TRP A 69 -2.90 24.18 2.46
C TRP A 69 -3.55 23.82 3.80
N GLU A 70 -3.48 24.76 4.74
CA GLU A 70 -4.06 24.61 6.06
C GLU A 70 -4.57 25.93 6.60
N VAL A 71 -5.59 25.83 7.43
CA VAL A 71 -6.13 26.95 8.21
C VAL A 71 -6.19 26.51 9.66
N ARG A 72 -5.63 27.33 10.55
CA ARG A 72 -5.59 27.10 11.98
C ARG A 72 -6.32 28.19 12.72
N LEU A 73 -7.20 27.81 13.65
CA LEU A 73 -7.82 28.64 14.67
C LEU A 73 -7.21 28.30 16.02
N GLY A 74 -6.66 29.30 16.70
CA GLY A 74 -6.19 29.22 18.07
C GLY A 74 -7.03 30.12 18.95
N MET A 75 -7.42 29.64 20.13
CA MET A 75 -8.16 30.41 21.13
C MET A 75 -7.52 30.20 22.49
N GLU A 76 -7.33 31.29 23.25
CA GLU A 76 -6.81 31.23 24.60
C GLU A 76 -7.68 32.07 25.55
N TYR A 77 -8.10 31.49 26.66
CA TYR A 77 -8.91 32.17 27.67
C TYR A 77 -8.64 31.62 29.06
N LYS A 78 -8.18 32.48 29.96
CA LYS A 78 -7.94 32.16 31.38
C LYS A 78 -7.11 30.90 31.60
N GLY A 79 -6.06 30.71 30.79
CA GLY A 79 -5.17 29.55 30.85
C GLY A 79 -5.75 28.26 30.20
N ASN A 80 -6.91 28.34 29.55
CA ASN A 80 -7.40 27.29 28.67
C ASN A 80 -7.03 27.66 27.26
N SER A 81 -6.61 26.66 26.48
CA SER A 81 -6.25 26.85 25.07
C SER A 81 -6.96 25.81 24.19
N LEU A 82 -7.45 26.26 23.05
CA LEU A 82 -7.99 25.43 21.99
C LEU A 82 -7.26 25.74 20.69
N SER A 83 -6.82 24.74 19.99
CA SER A 83 -6.30 24.85 18.64
C SER A 83 -7.02 23.86 17.75
N VAL A 84 -7.50 24.33 16.60
CA VAL A 84 -8.12 23.50 15.56
C VAL A 84 -7.45 23.83 14.24
N THR A 85 -6.99 22.83 13.53
CA THR A 85 -6.37 22.97 12.21
C THR A 85 -7.13 22.10 11.21
N TYR A 86 -7.62 22.69 10.13
CA TYR A 86 -8.06 21.96 8.96
C TYR A 86 -6.94 22.00 7.92
N PHE A 87 -6.69 20.87 7.26
CA PHE A 87 -5.71 20.78 6.18
C PHE A 87 -6.22 19.97 5.00
N SER A 88 -5.68 20.27 3.82
CA SER A 88 -5.87 19.49 2.60
C SER A 88 -4.54 19.37 1.86
N GLU A 89 -4.25 18.15 1.42
CA GLU A 89 -3.04 17.79 0.66
C GLU A 89 -3.44 17.09 -0.63
N LYS A 90 -2.75 17.43 -1.73
CA LYS A 90 -2.96 16.79 -3.02
C LYS A 90 -1.64 16.53 -3.72
N MET A 91 -1.42 15.28 -4.08
CA MET A 91 -0.31 14.82 -4.91
C MET A 91 -0.87 14.11 -6.14
N THR A 92 -0.45 14.49 -7.35
CA THR A 92 -0.96 13.92 -8.61
C THR A 92 0.04 13.03 -9.34
N ASP A 93 1.31 13.17 -9.03
CA ASP A 93 2.48 12.62 -9.75
C ASP A 93 3.38 11.81 -8.83
N GLY A 94 2.80 11.16 -7.81
CA GLY A 94 3.54 10.30 -6.90
C GLY A 94 4.14 9.09 -7.61
N PHE A 95 5.22 8.58 -7.05
CA PHE A 95 5.91 7.43 -7.60
C PHE A 95 5.15 6.14 -7.34
N ARG A 96 5.15 5.26 -8.33
CA ARG A 96 4.74 3.86 -8.22
C ARG A 96 5.48 3.02 -9.24
N TYR A 97 5.52 1.71 -9.02
CA TYR A 97 5.86 0.77 -10.08
C TYR A 97 4.64 0.51 -10.95
N SER A 98 4.81 0.65 -12.25
CA SER A 98 3.81 0.33 -13.27
C SER A 98 4.33 -0.83 -14.12
N SER A 99 3.43 -1.72 -14.52
CA SER A 99 3.77 -2.81 -15.43
C SER A 99 3.72 -2.32 -16.89
N THR A 100 4.65 -2.83 -17.69
CA THR A 100 4.61 -2.73 -19.16
C THR A 100 4.83 -4.11 -19.73
N TYR A 101 4.48 -4.32 -21.00
CA TYR A 101 4.58 -5.62 -21.68
C TYR A 101 5.21 -5.42 -23.04
N ALA A 102 6.00 -6.41 -23.46
CA ALA A 102 6.61 -6.46 -24.78
C ALA A 102 6.38 -7.83 -25.43
N PRO A 103 6.15 -7.89 -26.74
CA PRO A 103 6.10 -9.14 -27.47
C PRO A 103 7.53 -9.67 -27.71
N TYR A 104 7.75 -10.94 -27.46
CA TYR A 104 9.00 -11.63 -27.74
C TYR A 104 8.78 -12.77 -28.67
N GLU A 105 9.56 -12.84 -29.74
CA GLU A 105 9.55 -13.89 -30.73
C GLU A 105 10.63 -14.92 -30.40
N TYR A 106 10.26 -16.20 -30.35
CA TYR A 106 11.19 -17.26 -30.02
C TYR A 106 10.87 -18.54 -30.79
N LYS A 107 11.88 -19.37 -30.98
CA LYS A 107 11.73 -20.70 -31.54
C LYS A 107 11.34 -21.68 -30.45
N LYS A 108 10.23 -22.37 -30.62
CA LYS A 108 9.79 -23.44 -29.73
C LYS A 108 10.03 -24.77 -30.43
N TYR A 109 11.02 -25.49 -29.92
CA TYR A 109 11.40 -26.78 -30.50
C TYR A 109 10.47 -27.89 -30.05
N ASP A 110 10.17 -28.80 -30.98
CA ASP A 110 9.31 -29.95 -30.71
C ASP A 110 10.11 -31.07 -30.01
N ALA A 111 9.94 -31.19 -28.70
CA ALA A 111 10.59 -32.24 -27.91
C ALA A 111 10.07 -33.66 -28.27
N SER A 112 8.89 -33.78 -28.85
CA SER A 112 8.33 -35.09 -29.25
C SER A 112 9.03 -35.72 -30.47
N ALA A 113 9.74 -34.89 -31.24
CA ALA A 113 10.54 -35.35 -32.37
C ALA A 113 11.89 -35.99 -31.95
N ILE A 114 12.23 -35.99 -30.66
CA ILE A 114 13.48 -36.57 -30.16
C ILE A 114 13.30 -38.08 -29.97
N ASP A 115 14.08 -38.87 -30.74
CA ASP A 115 14.17 -40.31 -30.52
C ASP A 115 15.24 -40.60 -29.42
N ALA A 116 14.77 -40.89 -28.22
CA ALA A 116 15.61 -41.17 -27.07
C ALA A 116 16.59 -42.35 -27.27
N ASN A 117 16.25 -43.29 -28.14
CA ASN A 117 17.10 -44.46 -28.41
C ASN A 117 18.29 -44.16 -29.32
N SER A 118 18.21 -43.08 -30.07
CA SER A 118 19.26 -42.68 -31.03
C SER A 118 20.22 -41.62 -30.46
N LEU A 119 20.00 -41.14 -29.24
CA LEU A 119 20.82 -40.12 -28.62
C LEU A 119 22.22 -40.61 -28.30
N THR A 120 23.21 -39.84 -28.65
CA THR A 120 24.62 -40.02 -28.28
C THR A 120 25.14 -38.86 -27.42
N GLY A 121 24.25 -37.92 -27.04
CA GLY A 121 24.47 -36.72 -26.24
C GLY A 121 23.19 -35.91 -26.12
N PRO A 122 23.23 -34.65 -25.61
CA PRO A 122 22.06 -33.80 -25.57
C PRO A 122 21.50 -33.53 -26.95
N PRO A 123 20.16 -33.44 -27.14
CA PRO A 123 19.53 -33.20 -28.46
C PRO A 123 20.14 -31.99 -29.18
N ASP A 124 20.43 -32.15 -30.47
CA ASP A 124 20.92 -31.05 -31.29
C ASP A 124 19.74 -30.20 -31.81
N LEU A 125 19.70 -28.91 -31.44
CA LEU A 125 18.66 -27.98 -31.89
C LEU A 125 18.66 -27.75 -33.39
N GLY A 126 19.80 -27.95 -34.07
CA GLY A 126 19.91 -27.78 -35.52
C GLY A 126 19.12 -28.84 -36.32
N THR A 127 18.79 -29.98 -35.70
CA THR A 127 18.07 -31.09 -36.33
C THR A 127 16.60 -31.16 -35.91
N LEU A 128 16.19 -30.39 -34.90
CA LEU A 128 14.82 -30.42 -34.36
C LEU A 128 13.88 -29.48 -35.13
N PRO A 129 12.66 -29.93 -35.44
CA PRO A 129 11.63 -29.04 -35.92
C PRO A 129 11.25 -28.02 -34.85
N TYR A 130 10.88 -26.82 -35.28
CA TYR A 130 10.44 -25.75 -34.40
C TYR A 130 9.29 -24.97 -35.02
N THR A 131 8.52 -24.29 -34.16
CA THR A 131 7.58 -23.23 -34.51
C THR A 131 8.12 -21.88 -34.01
N GLU A 132 7.87 -20.83 -34.79
CA GLU A 132 8.11 -19.46 -34.28
C GLU A 132 6.86 -19.02 -33.55
N GLU A 133 7.02 -18.71 -32.28
CA GLU A 133 5.95 -18.26 -31.39
C GLU A 133 6.26 -16.86 -30.85
N LYS A 134 5.21 -16.08 -30.62
CA LYS A 134 5.28 -14.79 -29.95
C LYS A 134 4.58 -14.85 -28.61
N VAL A 135 5.15 -14.21 -27.62
CA VAL A 135 4.62 -14.21 -26.26
C VAL A 135 4.80 -12.84 -25.63
N LEU A 136 3.75 -12.36 -24.93
CA LEU A 136 3.85 -11.16 -24.11
C LEU A 136 4.54 -11.50 -22.78
N ARG A 137 5.57 -10.73 -22.45
CA ARG A 137 6.20 -10.76 -21.13
C ARG A 137 6.19 -9.37 -20.54
N GLY A 138 5.96 -9.28 -19.23
CA GLY A 138 5.82 -8.03 -18.52
C GLY A 138 6.94 -7.80 -17.55
N TYR A 139 7.38 -6.55 -17.47
CA TYR A 139 8.26 -6.09 -16.42
C TYR A 139 7.73 -4.79 -15.79
N THR A 140 8.29 -4.41 -14.65
CA THR A 140 7.88 -3.20 -13.94
C THR A 140 8.94 -2.12 -14.04
N TYR A 141 8.49 -0.88 -14.13
CA TYR A 141 9.34 0.31 -14.12
C TYR A 141 8.75 1.37 -13.19
N ALA A 142 9.58 2.27 -12.70
CA ALA A 142 9.12 3.37 -11.87
C ALA A 142 8.42 4.45 -12.71
N ALA A 143 7.25 4.91 -12.28
CA ALA A 143 6.46 5.91 -13.00
C ALA A 143 5.81 6.92 -12.05
N ASN A 144 5.41 8.08 -12.57
CA ASN A 144 4.59 9.07 -11.89
C ASN A 144 3.10 8.72 -12.03
N GLY A 145 2.69 7.62 -11.44
CA GLY A 145 1.36 7.04 -11.61
C GLY A 145 0.48 7.04 -10.36
N SER A 146 0.92 7.67 -9.27
CA SER A 146 0.20 7.71 -7.99
C SER A 146 -0.47 9.05 -7.78
N ARG A 147 -1.69 9.00 -7.22
CA ARG A 147 -2.43 10.17 -6.77
C ARG A 147 -2.84 10.00 -5.31
N ILE A 148 -2.68 11.05 -4.52
CA ILE A 148 -3.14 11.11 -3.14
C ILE A 148 -3.94 12.40 -2.96
N ASP A 149 -5.18 12.27 -2.46
CA ASP A 149 -5.99 13.36 -1.96
C ASP A 149 -6.23 13.10 -0.48
N LYS A 150 -5.76 13.99 0.39
CA LYS A 150 -5.86 13.86 1.85
C LYS A 150 -6.42 15.13 2.45
N GLN A 151 -7.34 14.99 3.38
CA GLN A 151 -7.89 16.09 4.17
C GLN A 151 -8.12 15.66 5.61
N GLY A 152 -8.07 16.61 6.52
CA GLY A 152 -8.27 16.29 7.91
C GLY A 152 -8.47 17.50 8.81
N VAL A 153 -8.91 17.19 10.03
CA VAL A 153 -9.03 18.14 11.14
C VAL A 153 -8.21 17.62 12.30
N GLU A 154 -7.31 18.43 12.80
CA GLU A 154 -6.57 18.19 14.03
C GLU A 154 -6.99 19.20 15.09
N PHE A 155 -7.13 18.75 16.33
CA PHE A 155 -7.47 19.66 17.42
C PHE A 155 -6.74 19.31 18.71
N GLN A 156 -6.50 20.33 19.50
CA GLN A 156 -5.97 20.21 20.85
C GLN A 156 -6.70 21.20 21.77
N LEU A 157 -7.24 20.67 22.85
CA LEU A 157 -7.78 21.43 23.96
C LEU A 157 -6.92 21.17 25.18
N SER A 158 -6.45 22.23 25.85
CA SER A 158 -5.75 22.14 27.13
C SER A 158 -6.44 23.07 28.14
N THR A 159 -6.73 22.55 29.34
CA THR A 159 -7.39 23.33 30.37
C THR A 159 -6.36 23.88 31.37
N ALA A 160 -6.67 25.03 31.95
CA ALA A 160 -6.02 25.44 33.18
C ALA A 160 -6.20 24.37 34.26
N ARG A 161 -5.23 24.24 35.16
CA ARG A 161 -5.34 23.29 36.27
C ARG A 161 -6.48 23.67 37.20
N TRP A 162 -7.44 22.80 37.38
CA TRP A 162 -8.58 23.00 38.29
C TRP A 162 -8.10 22.99 39.74
N LYS A 163 -8.33 24.09 40.45
CA LYS A 163 -7.76 24.31 41.79
C LYS A 163 -8.18 23.24 42.81
N LEU A 164 -9.45 22.82 42.79
CA LEU A 164 -10.00 21.81 43.72
C LEU A 164 -9.38 20.43 43.49
N LEU A 165 -9.36 19.94 42.26
CA LEU A 165 -8.88 18.62 41.88
C LEU A 165 -7.36 18.58 41.60
N ARG A 166 -6.74 19.76 41.47
CA ARG A 166 -5.35 19.94 41.04
C ARG A 166 -5.03 19.19 39.77
N THR A 167 -6.02 19.09 38.89
CA THR A 167 -5.99 18.33 37.65
C THR A 167 -6.05 19.26 36.43
N ALA A 168 -5.23 19.00 35.42
CA ALA A 168 -5.35 19.59 34.11
C ALA A 168 -5.79 18.51 33.11
N LEU A 169 -6.64 18.88 32.18
CA LEU A 169 -7.09 18.02 31.10
C LEU A 169 -6.49 18.50 29.77
N THR A 170 -5.90 17.57 29.02
CA THR A 170 -5.52 17.82 27.64
C THR A 170 -6.25 16.80 26.77
N ILE A 171 -6.94 17.29 25.73
CA ILE A 171 -7.57 16.47 24.72
C ILE A 171 -6.89 16.76 23.40
N THR A 172 -6.39 15.74 22.74
CA THR A 172 -5.89 15.83 21.36
C THR A 172 -6.70 14.90 20.48
N GLY A 173 -6.93 15.29 19.24
CA GLY A 173 -7.65 14.44 18.32
C GLY A 173 -7.34 14.77 16.87
N ALA A 174 -7.55 13.79 16.02
CA ALA A 174 -7.41 13.93 14.59
C ALA A 174 -8.46 13.07 13.87
N TRP A 175 -9.15 13.71 12.95
CA TRP A 175 -9.91 13.03 11.89
C TRP A 175 -9.22 13.27 10.57
N PHE A 176 -9.04 12.24 9.77
CA PHE A 176 -8.57 12.42 8.41
C PHE A 176 -9.14 11.36 7.48
N LYS A 177 -9.25 11.78 6.22
CA LYS A 177 -9.65 10.95 5.10
C LYS A 177 -8.61 11.09 4.02
N SER A 178 -8.08 9.96 3.54
CA SER A 178 -7.16 9.90 2.42
C SER A 178 -7.70 9.00 1.33
N THR A 179 -7.67 9.49 0.09
CA THR A 179 -7.93 8.71 -1.11
C THR A 179 -6.61 8.50 -1.81
N TYR A 180 -6.22 7.24 -1.93
CA TYR A 180 -5.08 6.81 -2.71
C TYR A 180 -5.58 6.18 -4.01
N SER A 181 -5.06 6.61 -5.16
CA SER A 181 -5.48 6.14 -6.48
C SER A 181 -4.32 6.18 -7.48
N ASN A 182 -4.49 5.52 -8.61
CA ASN A 182 -3.63 5.70 -9.76
C ASN A 182 -4.09 6.91 -10.60
N SER A 183 -3.14 7.51 -11.32
CA SER A 183 -3.38 8.61 -12.27
C SER A 183 -3.14 8.20 -13.73
N GLN A 184 -2.88 6.92 -13.97
CA GLN A 184 -2.58 6.33 -15.28
C GLN A 184 -3.37 5.05 -15.46
N MET A 185 -3.61 4.64 -16.71
CA MET A 185 -4.14 3.31 -17.03
C MET A 185 -3.16 2.23 -16.59
N LEU A 186 -3.68 1.06 -16.24
CA LEU A 186 -2.91 -0.06 -15.72
C LEU A 186 -3.05 -1.29 -16.59
N PHE A 187 -1.92 -1.87 -16.99
CA PHE A 187 -1.91 -3.22 -17.53
C PHE A 187 -2.25 -4.25 -16.46
N SER A 188 -3.02 -5.24 -16.81
CA SER A 188 -3.31 -6.36 -15.93
C SER A 188 -3.59 -7.63 -16.71
N THR A 189 -2.99 -8.72 -16.27
CA THR A 189 -3.14 -10.07 -16.81
C THR A 189 -4.40 -10.74 -16.29
N VAL A 190 -4.77 -11.83 -16.96
CA VAL A 190 -5.79 -12.81 -16.54
C VAL A 190 -5.15 -14.19 -16.42
N SER A 191 -5.77 -15.08 -15.68
CA SER A 191 -5.25 -16.44 -15.44
C SER A 191 -5.89 -17.49 -16.35
N ASP A 192 -6.74 -17.05 -17.27
CA ASP A 192 -7.49 -17.95 -18.13
C ASP A 192 -6.59 -18.59 -19.18
N VAL A 193 -6.91 -19.85 -19.52
CA VAL A 193 -6.20 -20.65 -20.50
C VAL A 193 -7.22 -21.13 -21.54
N VAL A 194 -6.95 -20.92 -22.82
CA VAL A 194 -7.78 -21.35 -23.95
C VAL A 194 -6.90 -22.16 -24.86
N ASP A 195 -7.35 -23.36 -25.27
CA ASP A 195 -6.61 -24.29 -26.16
C ASP A 195 -5.17 -24.56 -25.67
N ASN A 196 -4.99 -24.74 -24.36
CA ASN A 196 -3.70 -24.93 -23.67
C ASN A 196 -2.72 -23.74 -23.77
N VAL A 197 -3.19 -22.55 -24.17
CA VAL A 197 -2.40 -21.32 -24.22
C VAL A 197 -2.96 -20.32 -23.22
N SER A 198 -2.09 -19.73 -22.41
CA SER A 198 -2.48 -18.64 -21.52
C SER A 198 -2.96 -17.44 -22.33
N VAL A 199 -4.14 -16.91 -22.01
CA VAL A 199 -4.66 -15.70 -22.66
C VAL A 199 -3.67 -14.55 -22.52
N SER A 200 -3.02 -14.42 -21.35
CA SER A 200 -2.06 -13.36 -21.08
C SER A 200 -0.72 -13.49 -21.82
N ASP A 201 -0.43 -14.66 -22.39
CA ASP A 201 0.72 -14.82 -23.30
C ASP A 201 0.45 -14.17 -24.67
N ARG A 202 -0.81 -14.05 -25.06
CA ARG A 202 -1.24 -13.45 -26.33
C ARG A 202 -1.78 -12.04 -26.20
N TYR A 203 -2.58 -11.79 -25.14
CA TYR A 203 -3.30 -10.54 -24.96
C TYR A 203 -3.20 -10.04 -23.53
N VAL A 204 -2.88 -8.78 -23.33
CA VAL A 204 -2.87 -8.14 -22.01
C VAL A 204 -3.75 -6.89 -22.03
N GLY A 205 -4.74 -6.85 -21.14
CA GLY A 205 -5.66 -5.72 -21.03
C GLY A 205 -5.02 -4.49 -20.38
N LEU A 206 -5.34 -3.31 -20.92
CA LEU A 206 -5.03 -2.01 -20.35
C LEU A 206 -6.34 -1.38 -19.86
N TYR A 207 -6.42 -1.13 -18.53
CA TYR A 207 -7.66 -0.74 -17.86
C TYR A 207 -7.59 0.71 -17.39
N ASP A 208 -8.62 1.49 -17.75
CA ASP A 208 -8.87 2.80 -17.16
C ASP A 208 -9.67 2.61 -15.86
N THR A 209 -8.98 2.20 -14.82
CA THR A 209 -9.59 1.83 -13.55
C THR A 209 -8.75 2.30 -12.37
N ASN A 210 -9.38 2.42 -11.21
CA ASN A 210 -8.75 2.82 -9.98
C ASN A 210 -8.47 1.62 -9.07
N ASP A 211 -7.19 1.28 -8.89
CA ASP A 211 -6.75 0.23 -7.97
C ASP A 211 -6.62 0.72 -6.51
N GLY A 212 -7.07 1.94 -6.25
CA GLY A 212 -6.87 2.63 -4.99
C GLY A 212 -7.89 2.32 -3.91
N ARG A 213 -7.75 3.08 -2.81
CA ARG A 213 -8.62 2.97 -1.65
C ARG A 213 -8.85 4.29 -0.95
N VAL A 214 -9.98 4.38 -0.28
CA VAL A 214 -10.27 5.45 0.67
C VAL A 214 -10.05 4.91 2.08
N ASN A 215 -9.24 5.61 2.87
CA ASN A 215 -9.07 5.35 4.30
C ASN A 215 -9.58 6.57 5.07
N GLU A 216 -10.36 6.32 6.11
CA GLU A 216 -10.90 7.35 7.00
C GLU A 216 -10.72 6.88 8.43
N GLN A 217 -10.21 7.76 9.31
CA GLN A 217 -10.08 7.42 10.72
C GLN A 217 -10.32 8.63 11.61
N PHE A 218 -10.76 8.36 12.83
CA PHE A 218 -10.92 9.33 13.89
C PHE A 218 -10.35 8.79 15.20
N ASN A 219 -9.40 9.53 15.77
CA ASN A 219 -8.73 9.20 17.02
C ASN A 219 -8.78 10.38 17.98
N THR A 220 -8.86 10.10 19.28
CA THR A 220 -8.70 11.10 20.33
C THR A 220 -7.89 10.52 21.49
N ASN A 221 -7.11 11.38 22.15
CA ASN A 221 -6.43 11.07 23.39
C ASN A 221 -6.87 12.07 24.46
N PHE A 222 -7.25 11.57 25.61
CA PHE A 222 -7.57 12.34 26.81
C PHE A 222 -6.45 12.12 27.81
N MET A 223 -5.79 13.18 28.27
CA MET A 223 -4.75 13.11 29.28
C MET A 223 -5.15 13.95 30.48
N LEU A 224 -5.25 13.30 31.62
CA LEU A 224 -5.51 13.91 32.92
C LEU A 224 -4.19 13.92 33.73
N ASP A 225 -3.70 15.10 34.10
CA ASP A 225 -2.53 15.28 34.92
C ASP A 225 -2.96 15.83 36.28
N THR A 226 -2.94 14.97 37.29
CA THR A 226 -3.36 15.28 38.66
C THR A 226 -2.14 15.40 39.59
N GLN A 227 -1.95 16.52 40.23
CA GLN A 227 -0.83 16.77 41.13
C GLN A 227 -1.26 16.67 42.60
N VAL A 228 -0.49 15.94 43.39
CA VAL A 228 -0.63 15.83 44.84
C VAL A 228 0.64 16.38 45.51
N PRO A 229 0.78 17.73 45.62
CA PRO A 229 2.04 18.37 46.08
C PRO A 229 2.49 17.94 47.46
N ARG A 230 1.56 17.69 48.38
CA ARG A 230 1.87 17.24 49.75
C ARG A 230 2.72 15.96 49.77
N TRP A 231 2.54 15.10 48.78
CA TRP A 231 3.26 13.85 48.66
C TRP A 231 4.30 13.87 47.55
N GLY A 232 4.43 14.96 46.78
CA GLY A 232 5.33 15.03 45.63
C GLY A 232 4.96 14.01 44.52
N LEU A 233 3.66 13.71 44.39
CA LEU A 233 3.13 12.76 43.42
C LEU A 233 2.42 13.47 42.27
N ILE A 234 2.57 12.89 41.07
CA ILE A 234 1.83 13.26 39.87
C ILE A 234 1.24 11.98 39.30
N PHE A 235 -0.06 11.97 39.11
CA PHE A 235 -0.78 10.90 38.40
C PHE A 235 -1.15 11.38 37.00
N THR A 236 -0.69 10.68 35.98
CA THR A 236 -1.07 10.92 34.59
C THR A 236 -1.90 9.76 34.10
N THR A 237 -3.18 10.00 33.83
CA THR A 237 -4.09 9.04 33.23
C THR A 237 -4.30 9.41 31.77
N THR A 238 -4.06 8.47 30.87
CA THR A 238 -4.29 8.67 29.43
C THR A 238 -5.33 7.67 28.93
N VAL A 239 -6.37 8.19 28.29
CA VAL A 239 -7.37 7.39 27.59
C VAL A 239 -7.21 7.61 26.10
N GLN A 240 -6.85 6.55 25.38
CA GLN A 240 -6.66 6.56 23.94
C GLN A 240 -7.87 5.94 23.28
N CYS A 241 -8.54 6.68 22.41
CA CYS A 241 -9.72 6.23 21.66
C CYS A 241 -9.43 6.26 20.17
N MET A 242 -9.46 5.10 19.53
CA MET A 242 -9.65 4.99 18.09
C MET A 242 -11.15 4.75 17.85
N TRP A 243 -11.89 5.79 17.48
CA TRP A 243 -13.34 5.72 17.34
C TRP A 243 -13.78 4.80 16.20
N TYR A 244 -13.03 4.88 15.10
CA TYR A 244 -13.16 3.99 13.97
C TYR A 244 -11.98 4.13 12.99
N VAL A 245 -11.76 3.07 12.22
CA VAL A 245 -11.05 3.09 10.95
C VAL A 245 -11.99 2.52 9.91
N LYS A 246 -12.17 3.25 8.80
CA LYS A 246 -12.92 2.78 7.65
C LYS A 246 -12.00 2.67 6.46
N THR A 247 -12.15 1.60 5.70
CA THR A 247 -11.43 1.37 4.44
C THR A 247 -12.42 0.94 3.38
N LYS A 248 -12.31 1.53 2.20
CA LYS A 248 -13.12 1.16 1.04
C LYS A 248 -12.23 1.15 -0.21
N ARG A 249 -12.30 0.09 -1.00
CA ARG A 249 -11.66 0.07 -2.32
C ARG A 249 -12.43 0.98 -3.30
N LEU A 250 -11.71 1.61 -4.22
CA LEU A 250 -12.31 2.35 -5.33
C LEU A 250 -12.90 1.34 -6.33
N TRP A 251 -14.00 1.74 -6.96
CA TRP A 251 -14.72 0.86 -7.89
C TRP A 251 -13.93 0.67 -9.19
N GLN A 252 -14.02 -0.55 -9.73
CA GLN A 252 -13.39 -0.97 -10.98
C GLN A 252 -14.45 -1.61 -11.87
N ASN A 253 -14.53 -1.19 -13.12
CA ASN A 253 -15.53 -1.74 -14.04
C ASN A 253 -15.13 -3.10 -14.64
N GLY A 254 -13.84 -3.46 -14.57
CA GLY A 254 -13.31 -4.74 -15.05
C GLY A 254 -13.19 -4.86 -16.57
N VAL A 255 -13.73 -3.95 -17.34
CA VAL A 255 -13.62 -3.95 -18.81
C VAL A 255 -12.36 -3.21 -19.22
N PRO A 256 -11.47 -3.78 -20.03
CA PRO A 256 -10.31 -3.08 -20.53
C PRO A 256 -10.71 -1.95 -21.48
N ALA A 257 -9.99 -0.84 -21.46
CA ALA A 257 -10.14 0.21 -22.48
C ALA A 257 -9.43 -0.20 -23.77
N LYS A 258 -8.28 -0.85 -23.62
CA LYS A 258 -7.44 -1.34 -24.72
C LYS A 258 -6.84 -2.69 -24.36
N TYR A 259 -6.27 -3.36 -25.36
CA TYR A 259 -5.44 -4.56 -25.15
C TYR A 259 -4.19 -4.51 -26.01
N LEU A 260 -3.12 -5.10 -25.52
CA LEU A 260 -1.88 -5.33 -26.26
C LEU A 260 -1.96 -6.71 -26.89
N ASP A 261 -1.62 -6.80 -28.17
CA ASP A 261 -1.56 -8.05 -28.93
C ASP A 261 -0.10 -8.51 -29.09
N ALA A 262 0.19 -9.78 -28.86
CA ALA A 262 1.51 -10.37 -29.05
C ALA A 262 1.93 -10.43 -30.51
N GLU A 263 0.99 -10.53 -31.44
CA GLU A 263 1.30 -10.71 -32.86
C GLU A 263 1.93 -9.49 -33.50
N ASP A 264 1.41 -8.31 -33.19
CA ASP A 264 1.88 -7.06 -33.78
C ASP A 264 2.53 -6.10 -32.78
N GLY A 265 2.42 -6.37 -31.47
CA GLY A 265 2.96 -5.52 -30.41
C GLY A 265 2.24 -4.18 -30.27
N VAL A 266 1.01 -4.04 -30.78
CA VAL A 266 0.26 -2.79 -30.80
C VAL A 266 -0.90 -2.81 -29.81
N LEU A 267 -1.22 -1.62 -29.27
CA LEU A 267 -2.40 -1.43 -28.45
C LEU A 267 -3.64 -1.19 -29.33
N HIS A 268 -4.59 -2.13 -29.22
CA HIS A 268 -5.89 -2.04 -29.87
C HIS A 268 -6.97 -1.55 -28.91
N ASP A 269 -7.97 -0.86 -29.43
CA ASP A 269 -9.15 -0.49 -28.64
C ASP A 269 -10.01 -1.74 -28.35
N TYR A 270 -10.45 -1.88 -27.12
CA TYR A 270 -11.35 -2.95 -26.74
C TYR A 270 -12.79 -2.57 -27.07
N THR A 271 -13.42 -3.32 -27.95
CA THR A 271 -14.75 -3.00 -28.49
C THR A 271 -15.75 -4.11 -28.19
N GLU A 272 -17.01 -3.93 -28.57
CA GLU A 272 -18.04 -4.97 -28.45
C GLU A 272 -17.68 -6.23 -29.24
N SER A 273 -17.01 -6.11 -30.40
CA SER A 273 -16.52 -7.24 -31.15
C SER A 273 -15.43 -7.99 -30.39
N SER A 274 -14.54 -7.30 -29.67
CA SER A 274 -13.53 -7.92 -28.80
C SER A 274 -14.18 -8.73 -27.67
N ALA A 275 -15.29 -8.26 -27.10
CA ALA A 275 -16.02 -8.96 -26.05
C ALA A 275 -16.66 -10.29 -26.55
N ASN A 276 -16.87 -10.45 -27.85
CA ASN A 276 -17.38 -11.68 -28.48
C ASN A 276 -16.27 -12.59 -29.04
N ASP A 277 -15.01 -12.14 -29.03
CA ASP A 277 -13.86 -12.94 -29.49
C ASP A 277 -13.58 -14.11 -28.54
N ALA A 278 -13.07 -15.20 -29.09
CA ALA A 278 -12.83 -16.44 -28.34
C ALA A 278 -11.81 -16.30 -27.21
N TYR A 279 -10.85 -15.39 -27.34
CA TYR A 279 -9.78 -15.14 -26.37
C TYR A 279 -9.96 -13.81 -25.63
N LEU A 280 -10.25 -12.72 -26.35
CA LEU A 280 -10.31 -11.38 -25.79
C LEU A 280 -11.43 -11.20 -24.74
N ARG A 281 -12.52 -11.98 -24.85
CA ARG A 281 -13.61 -11.97 -23.84
C ARG A 281 -13.12 -12.26 -22.42
N TYR A 282 -12.04 -13.03 -22.25
CA TYR A 282 -11.46 -13.35 -20.94
C TYR A 282 -10.72 -12.18 -20.31
N LEU A 283 -10.42 -11.13 -21.07
CA LEU A 283 -9.86 -9.90 -20.50
C LEU A 283 -10.87 -9.13 -19.64
N VAL A 284 -12.18 -9.41 -19.77
CA VAL A 284 -13.19 -8.79 -18.89
C VAL A 284 -13.14 -9.43 -17.53
N LYS A 285 -12.80 -8.62 -16.52
CA LYS A 285 -12.70 -9.03 -15.12
C LYS A 285 -14.03 -8.81 -14.40
N THR A 286 -14.47 -9.79 -13.66
CA THR A 286 -15.62 -9.65 -12.77
C THR A 286 -15.17 -9.49 -11.34
N TYR A 287 -15.73 -8.52 -10.65
CA TYR A 287 -15.44 -8.25 -9.25
C TYR A 287 -16.70 -8.51 -8.42
N ASN A 288 -16.52 -9.17 -7.28
CA ASN A 288 -17.61 -9.31 -6.31
C ASN A 288 -17.84 -7.95 -5.64
N ASP A 289 -19.09 -7.50 -5.56
CA ASP A 289 -19.48 -6.24 -4.94
C ASP A 289 -19.05 -6.13 -3.47
N ASP A 290 -18.88 -7.24 -2.78
CA ASP A 290 -18.39 -7.30 -1.41
C ASP A 290 -16.99 -6.70 -1.26
N VAL A 291 -16.16 -6.77 -2.31
CA VAL A 291 -14.82 -6.17 -2.35
C VAL A 291 -14.87 -4.65 -2.20
N TYR A 292 -15.97 -4.02 -2.65
CA TYR A 292 -16.16 -2.56 -2.59
C TYR A 292 -16.94 -2.09 -1.35
N ARG A 293 -17.37 -3.02 -0.50
CA ARG A 293 -18.04 -2.65 0.77
C ARG A 293 -17.07 -1.95 1.70
N THR A 294 -17.59 -0.95 2.42
CA THR A 294 -16.82 -0.28 3.46
C THR A 294 -16.55 -1.23 4.61
N GLN A 295 -15.29 -1.53 4.83
CA GLN A 295 -14.82 -2.24 6.02
C GLN A 295 -14.65 -1.25 7.16
N ARG A 296 -15.16 -1.58 8.35
CA ARG A 296 -15.08 -0.72 9.52
C ARG A 296 -14.49 -1.47 10.71
N VAL A 297 -13.38 -0.97 11.22
CA VAL A 297 -12.86 -1.34 12.53
C VAL A 297 -13.59 -0.49 13.58
N PRO A 298 -14.28 -1.09 14.55
CA PRO A 298 -15.01 -0.35 15.58
C PRO A 298 -14.06 0.24 16.63
N LEU A 299 -14.65 0.93 17.59
CA LEU A 299 -13.96 1.54 18.71
C LEU A 299 -12.90 0.61 19.33
N ALA A 300 -11.70 1.19 19.51
CA ALA A 300 -10.68 0.64 20.39
C ALA A 300 -10.36 1.69 21.47
N LEU A 301 -10.43 1.29 22.73
CA LEU A 301 -10.16 2.16 23.86
C LEU A 301 -9.08 1.51 24.72
N TYR A 302 -8.11 2.32 25.14
CA TYR A 302 -7.05 1.92 26.07
C TYR A 302 -6.91 2.95 27.17
N VAL A 303 -6.80 2.50 28.40
CA VAL A 303 -6.50 3.33 29.56
C VAL A 303 -5.11 3.02 30.08
N ASN A 304 -4.29 4.05 30.20
CA ASN A 304 -2.92 3.96 30.73
C ASN A 304 -2.82 4.83 31.98
N LEU A 305 -2.03 4.39 32.94
CA LEU A 305 -1.79 5.10 34.19
C LEU A 305 -0.28 5.20 34.48
N LYS A 306 0.18 6.41 34.81
CA LYS A 306 1.56 6.68 35.24
C LYS A 306 1.51 7.44 36.57
N ALA A 307 2.23 6.97 37.57
CA ALA A 307 2.44 7.65 38.84
C ALA A 307 3.91 8.06 38.93
N THR A 308 4.17 9.34 39.09
CA THR A 308 5.52 9.91 39.22
C THR A 308 5.73 10.48 40.60
N LYS A 309 6.75 10.02 41.33
CA LYS A 309 7.18 10.49 42.61
C LYS A 309 8.44 11.33 42.49
N THR A 310 8.40 12.57 42.99
CA THR A 310 9.60 13.40 43.17
C THR A 310 10.25 13.06 44.49
N ILE A 311 11.53 12.71 44.46
CA ILE A 311 12.34 12.31 45.64
C ILE A 311 13.50 13.33 45.79
N GLY A 312 13.41 14.17 46.81
CA GLY A 312 14.38 15.25 47.00
C GLY A 312 14.41 16.23 45.81
N ARG A 313 15.61 16.76 45.50
CA ARG A 313 15.80 17.76 44.42
C ARG A 313 16.26 17.12 43.10
N TYR A 314 16.76 15.92 43.16
CA TYR A 314 17.55 15.34 42.07
C TYR A 314 16.93 14.08 41.43
N MET A 315 15.91 13.49 42.05
CA MET A 315 15.38 12.21 41.56
C MET A 315 13.87 12.27 41.29
N LYS A 316 13.44 11.64 40.24
CA LYS A 316 12.04 11.33 39.96
C LYS A 316 11.92 9.86 39.62
N LEU A 317 11.07 9.15 40.33
CA LEU A 317 10.70 7.77 40.05
C LEU A 317 9.30 7.74 39.44
N ALA A 318 9.13 7.14 38.31
CA ALA A 318 7.83 6.92 37.71
C ALA A 318 7.58 5.42 37.54
N VAL A 319 6.36 5.00 37.89
CA VAL A 319 5.83 3.66 37.63
C VAL A 319 4.65 3.80 36.69
N PHE A 320 4.55 2.96 35.69
CA PHE A 320 3.44 3.03 34.74
C PHE A 320 2.87 1.65 34.43
N VAL A 321 1.57 1.65 34.16
CA VAL A 321 0.84 0.50 33.61
C VAL A 321 0.12 0.98 32.34
N ASN A 322 0.44 0.39 31.23
CA ASN A 322 -0.25 0.64 29.98
C ASN A 322 -1.27 -0.45 29.72
N ARG A 323 -2.41 -0.04 29.14
CA ARG A 323 -3.56 -0.92 28.86
C ARG A 323 -4.10 -1.61 30.10
N ILE A 324 -4.16 -0.88 31.22
CA ILE A 324 -4.77 -1.39 32.46
C ILE A 324 -6.27 -1.71 32.28
N ILE A 325 -6.93 -0.96 31.39
CA ILE A 325 -8.28 -1.22 30.89
C ILE A 325 -8.22 -1.11 29.37
N ASP A 326 -8.84 -2.06 28.70
CA ASP A 326 -9.07 -1.99 27.25
C ASP A 326 -10.53 -2.32 26.93
N HIS A 327 -10.99 -1.81 25.78
CA HIS A 327 -12.26 -2.20 25.17
C HIS A 327 -12.00 -2.37 23.67
N LEU A 328 -11.97 -3.63 23.26
CA LEU A 328 -11.60 -4.06 21.90
C LEU A 328 -12.68 -5.02 21.37
N PRO A 329 -13.87 -4.53 21.02
CA PRO A 329 -14.94 -5.41 20.53
C PRO A 329 -14.48 -6.13 19.24
N ASP A 330 -14.85 -7.38 19.12
CA ASP A 330 -14.71 -8.14 17.88
C ASP A 330 -15.51 -7.47 16.76
N TYR A 331 -15.10 -7.71 15.52
CA TYR A 331 -15.83 -7.20 14.36
C TYR A 331 -15.70 -8.15 13.17
N THR A 332 -16.61 -7.99 12.21
CA THR A 332 -16.56 -8.77 10.97
C THR A 332 -15.86 -7.99 9.87
N SER A 333 -14.92 -8.63 9.19
CA SER A 333 -14.22 -8.10 8.01
C SER A 333 -14.18 -9.18 6.93
N ASN A 334 -14.64 -8.88 5.74
CA ASN A 334 -14.70 -9.82 4.60
C ASN A 334 -15.35 -11.19 4.96
N GLY A 335 -16.41 -11.15 5.78
CA GLY A 335 -17.11 -12.36 6.22
C GLY A 335 -16.42 -13.13 7.37
N LEU A 336 -15.24 -12.72 7.80
CA LEU A 336 -14.50 -13.34 8.89
C LEU A 336 -14.61 -12.54 10.18
N ILE A 337 -14.74 -13.22 11.31
CA ILE A 337 -14.71 -12.59 12.64
C ILE A 337 -13.25 -12.30 13.00
N VAL A 338 -12.94 -11.01 13.21
CA VAL A 338 -11.64 -10.55 13.70
C VAL A 338 -11.74 -10.33 15.20
N ARG A 339 -11.05 -11.16 15.96
CA ARG A 339 -10.90 -11.02 17.41
C ARG A 339 -9.70 -10.14 17.73
N ARG A 340 -9.90 -9.24 18.68
CA ARG A 340 -8.84 -8.33 19.14
C ARG A 340 -8.56 -8.57 20.62
N SER A 341 -7.28 -8.60 20.96
CA SER A 341 -6.84 -8.68 22.35
C SER A 341 -5.64 -7.78 22.56
N SER A 342 -5.45 -7.32 23.77
CA SER A 342 -4.23 -6.62 24.17
C SER A 342 -3.73 -7.18 25.50
N THR A 343 -2.45 -7.02 25.75
CA THR A 343 -1.83 -7.43 27.01
C THR A 343 -1.38 -6.17 27.75
N PRO A 344 -1.80 -5.97 29.03
CA PRO A 344 -1.27 -4.89 29.83
C PRO A 344 0.24 -5.11 30.05
N TYR A 345 0.99 -4.01 30.07
CA TYR A 345 2.39 -4.05 30.45
C TYR A 345 2.71 -2.90 31.42
N PHE A 346 3.68 -3.11 32.26
CA PHE A 346 4.11 -2.18 33.27
C PHE A 346 5.63 -1.99 33.23
N GLY A 347 6.06 -0.85 33.72
CA GLY A 347 7.46 -0.51 33.76
C GLY A 347 7.74 0.59 34.76
N MET A 348 9.02 0.90 34.90
CA MET A 348 9.53 1.89 35.82
C MET A 348 10.62 2.73 35.16
N GLU A 349 10.61 4.03 35.45
CA GLU A 349 11.62 4.99 34.98
C GLU A 349 12.23 5.70 36.18
N LEU A 350 13.54 5.79 36.24
CA LEU A 350 14.28 6.60 37.17
C LEU A 350 14.98 7.75 36.45
N ASN A 351 14.60 8.98 36.78
CA ASN A 351 15.27 10.17 36.28
C ASN A 351 16.15 10.76 37.40
N VAL A 352 17.44 10.89 37.12
CA VAL A 352 18.41 11.54 38.04
C VAL A 352 18.95 12.80 37.37
N ARG A 353 18.84 13.93 38.03
CA ARG A 353 19.43 15.19 37.59
C ARG A 353 20.76 15.37 38.31
N LEU A 354 21.85 15.35 37.60
CA LEU A 354 23.19 15.62 38.05
C LEU A 354 23.46 17.12 38.22
#